data_68a26aabcac514489494ea783a1656c8
#
_entry.id   68a26aabcac514489494ea783a1656c8
#
_cell.length_a   1.000
_cell.length_b   1.000
_cell.length_c   1.000
_cell.angle_alpha   90.00
_cell.angle_beta   90.00
_cell.angle_gamma   90.00
#
_symmetry.space_group_name_H-M   'P 1'
#
loop_
_entity.id
_entity.type
_entity.pdbx_description
1 polymer ?
#
loop_
_entity_poly.entity_id
_entity_poly.type
_entity_poly.pdbx_seq_one_letter_code
_entity_poly.pdbx_strand_id
1 'polypeptide(L)'
;MQENSEAIRVILRLEKERRLPTTEEREQLLRYQGFGGLKCVLSRTDSDEDIRYWAMSEQSLFEPTRQLKQLIYRDALDANMAKRYWDSIKSSVLTAFYTDQRIVDAIAQGIESSGIRLHRVLDPSAGMGAFTTAFATSPTTKVYALEKDLLTARMMQALHPMGEGNIQVYQKPFEQVDDLGAEGGGFDLITSNIPFGDFLVYDRGFLKSDEVIKQTSTKSIHNYFFVKGLDVLKEGGLLAFITSRGVLDSPKNEPIRRYLMEHSNLVSALRLPSGMFSENAGTEVGSDLIILQKQSNKQELTPLEKFFIESYAVSKGDGFSIAFTHNALFEGEEARQRIIATDKRIGSDPYGKPTWVYTHEGGVEGIANEIREQLTIDMGKQFDL
;
A
#
# COMPACT_ATOMS: atom_id res chain seq x y z
N MET A 1 -14.01 -9.57 12.19
CA MET A 1 -13.48 -10.76 12.93
C MET A 1 -14.04 -12.08 12.40
N GLN A 2 -15.35 -12.26 12.27
CA GLN A 2 -15.96 -13.53 11.83
C GLN A 2 -15.51 -13.95 10.42
N GLU A 3 -15.57 -13.07 9.42
CA GLU A 3 -15.12 -13.36 8.05
C GLU A 3 -13.64 -13.75 7.99
N ASN A 4 -12.79 -13.06 8.76
CA ASN A 4 -11.38 -13.41 8.86
C ASN A 4 -11.19 -14.82 9.46
N SER A 5 -11.97 -15.18 10.49
CA SER A 5 -11.90 -16.52 11.10
C SER A 5 -12.36 -17.62 10.14
N GLU A 6 -13.39 -17.38 9.32
CA GLU A 6 -13.85 -18.32 8.31
C GLU A 6 -12.81 -18.50 7.20
N ALA A 7 -12.22 -17.42 6.68
CA ALA A 7 -11.16 -17.50 5.69
C ALA A 7 -9.94 -18.27 6.20
N ILE A 8 -9.54 -18.04 7.46
CA ILE A 8 -8.45 -18.78 8.11
C ILE A 8 -8.80 -20.26 8.24
N ARG A 9 -10.04 -20.60 8.63
CA ARG A 9 -10.52 -22.00 8.71
C ARG A 9 -10.39 -22.70 7.35
N VAL A 10 -10.75 -22.01 6.27
CA VAL A 10 -10.61 -22.54 4.91
C VAL A 10 -9.15 -22.84 4.60
N ILE A 11 -8.23 -21.88 4.82
CA ILE A 11 -6.79 -22.10 4.55
C ILE A 11 -6.24 -23.31 5.32
N LEU A 12 -6.53 -23.38 6.62
CA LEU A 12 -6.05 -24.51 7.45
C LEU A 12 -6.58 -25.86 6.94
N ARG A 13 -7.83 -25.90 6.44
CA ARG A 13 -8.42 -27.09 5.82
C ARG A 13 -7.73 -27.45 4.52
N LEU A 14 -7.55 -26.47 3.61
CA LEU A 14 -6.91 -26.67 2.30
C LEU A 14 -5.48 -27.22 2.45
N GLU A 15 -4.74 -26.71 3.43
CA GLU A 15 -3.39 -27.21 3.72
C GLU A 15 -3.37 -28.65 4.23
N LYS A 16 -4.29 -29.00 5.13
CA LYS A 16 -4.43 -30.40 5.62
C LYS A 16 -4.81 -31.36 4.51
N GLU A 17 -5.76 -30.94 3.66
CA GLU A 17 -6.29 -31.76 2.58
C GLU A 17 -5.43 -31.71 1.30
N ARG A 18 -4.45 -30.82 1.24
CA ARG A 18 -3.54 -30.60 0.09
C ARG A 18 -4.28 -30.46 -1.24
N ARG A 19 -5.31 -29.65 -1.25
CA ARG A 19 -6.15 -29.40 -2.44
C ARG A 19 -6.37 -27.92 -2.69
N LEU A 20 -6.89 -27.60 -3.86
CA LEU A 20 -7.34 -26.25 -4.23
C LEU A 20 -8.74 -25.95 -3.63
N PRO A 21 -9.08 -24.67 -3.46
CA PRO A 21 -10.38 -24.27 -2.93
C PRO A 21 -11.51 -24.54 -3.92
N THR A 22 -12.67 -24.91 -3.40
CA THR A 22 -13.93 -24.92 -4.15
C THR A 22 -14.37 -23.48 -4.45
N THR A 23 -15.42 -23.30 -5.28
CA THR A 23 -15.99 -21.98 -5.56
C THR A 23 -16.45 -21.26 -4.29
N GLU A 24 -17.14 -21.97 -3.39
CA GLU A 24 -17.60 -21.40 -2.11
C GLU A 24 -16.42 -21.01 -1.21
N GLU A 25 -15.40 -21.86 -1.14
CA GLU A 25 -14.19 -21.57 -0.35
C GLU A 25 -13.43 -20.38 -0.92
N ARG A 26 -13.38 -20.20 -2.25
CA ARG A 26 -12.81 -18.99 -2.88
C ARG A 26 -13.57 -17.73 -2.47
N GLU A 27 -14.89 -17.77 -2.45
CA GLU A 27 -15.71 -16.64 -1.98
C GLU A 27 -15.45 -16.31 -0.51
N GLN A 28 -15.27 -17.33 0.33
CA GLN A 28 -14.90 -17.14 1.74
C GLN A 28 -13.51 -16.52 1.90
N LEU A 29 -12.52 -16.96 1.12
CA LEU A 29 -11.18 -16.38 1.12
C LEU A 29 -11.18 -14.91 0.68
N LEU A 30 -11.98 -14.57 -0.33
CA LEU A 30 -12.11 -13.18 -0.84
C LEU A 30 -12.73 -12.21 0.18
N ARG A 31 -13.41 -12.71 1.21
CA ARG A 31 -13.95 -11.88 2.31
C ARG A 31 -12.91 -11.55 3.40
N TYR A 32 -11.72 -12.10 3.31
CA TYR A 32 -10.66 -11.79 4.26
C TYR A 32 -10.25 -10.32 4.18
N GLN A 33 -10.30 -9.62 5.31
CA GLN A 33 -10.01 -8.18 5.40
C GLN A 33 -8.73 -7.89 6.19
N GLY A 34 -8.00 -8.93 6.64
CA GLY A 34 -6.83 -8.77 7.49
C GLY A 34 -7.18 -8.31 8.91
N PHE A 35 -6.14 -7.99 9.67
CA PHE A 35 -6.27 -7.55 11.07
C PHE A 35 -5.79 -6.12 11.27
N GLY A 36 -5.74 -5.30 10.21
CA GLY A 36 -5.37 -3.90 10.30
C GLY A 36 -6.24 -3.16 11.33
N GLY A 37 -5.59 -2.49 12.29
CA GLY A 37 -6.28 -1.78 13.37
C GLY A 37 -6.93 -2.65 14.46
N LEU A 38 -7.05 -3.96 14.30
CA LEU A 38 -7.64 -4.87 15.30
C LEU A 38 -6.64 -5.21 16.41
N LYS A 39 -6.36 -4.23 17.29
CA LYS A 39 -5.38 -4.37 18.39
C LYS A 39 -5.72 -5.47 19.39
N CYS A 40 -6.97 -5.89 19.46
CA CYS A 40 -7.43 -6.97 20.33
C CYS A 40 -6.63 -8.27 20.18
N VAL A 41 -6.11 -8.59 18.98
CA VAL A 41 -5.30 -9.80 18.74
C VAL A 41 -3.91 -9.75 19.40
N LEU A 42 -3.49 -8.58 19.88
CA LEU A 42 -2.25 -8.38 20.64
C LEU A 42 -2.42 -8.67 22.14
N SER A 43 -3.67 -8.71 22.61
CA SER A 43 -4.01 -8.89 24.02
C SER A 43 -4.00 -10.36 24.42
N ARG A 44 -3.85 -10.62 25.72
CA ARG A 44 -3.87 -11.99 26.25
C ARG A 44 -5.26 -12.61 26.13
N THR A 45 -5.30 -13.90 25.80
CA THR A 45 -6.53 -14.70 25.66
C THR A 45 -6.30 -16.15 26.09
N ASP A 46 -5.40 -16.40 27.05
CA ASP A 46 -5.00 -17.77 27.45
C ASP A 46 -5.99 -18.35 28.47
N SER A 47 -6.66 -17.51 29.27
CA SER A 47 -7.68 -17.89 30.25
C SER A 47 -8.89 -16.97 30.20
N ASP A 48 -10.02 -17.42 30.76
CA ASP A 48 -11.25 -16.59 30.87
C ASP A 48 -11.03 -15.33 31.71
N GLU A 49 -10.09 -15.39 32.65
CA GLU A 49 -9.76 -14.26 33.52
C GLU A 49 -9.04 -13.12 32.77
N ASP A 50 -8.45 -13.39 31.60
CA ASP A 50 -7.71 -12.39 30.84
C ASP A 50 -8.61 -11.23 30.35
N ILE A 51 -9.92 -11.45 30.25
CA ILE A 51 -10.91 -10.41 29.86
C ILE A 51 -10.83 -9.17 30.76
N ARG A 52 -10.43 -9.30 32.03
CA ARG A 52 -10.27 -8.17 32.96
C ARG A 52 -9.16 -7.17 32.58
N TYR A 53 -8.23 -7.60 31.72
CA TYR A 53 -7.15 -6.75 31.21
C TYR A 53 -7.52 -6.06 29.89
N TRP A 54 -8.70 -6.33 29.34
CA TRP A 54 -9.16 -5.77 28.10
C TRP A 54 -9.91 -4.44 28.34
N ALA A 55 -9.71 -3.47 27.42
CA ALA A 55 -10.51 -2.25 27.44
C ALA A 55 -12.01 -2.59 27.31
N MET A 56 -12.88 -1.90 28.03
CA MET A 56 -14.33 -2.18 28.02
C MET A 56 -14.92 -2.15 26.60
N SER A 57 -14.43 -1.26 25.75
CA SER A 57 -14.84 -1.15 24.34
C SER A 57 -14.46 -2.35 23.48
N GLU A 58 -13.46 -3.14 23.89
CA GLU A 58 -12.94 -4.29 23.14
C GLU A 58 -13.37 -5.64 23.74
N GLN A 59 -14.00 -5.67 24.92
CA GLN A 59 -14.39 -6.93 25.61
C GLN A 59 -15.32 -7.82 24.77
N SER A 60 -16.16 -7.24 23.90
CA SER A 60 -16.99 -8.01 22.97
C SER A 60 -16.17 -8.83 21.95
N LEU A 61 -14.91 -8.46 21.72
CA LEU A 61 -13.99 -9.16 20.82
C LEU A 61 -13.13 -10.23 21.53
N PHE A 62 -13.24 -10.33 22.86
CA PHE A 62 -12.44 -11.28 23.64
C PHE A 62 -12.68 -12.72 23.21
N GLU A 63 -13.92 -13.17 23.28
CA GLU A 63 -14.29 -14.56 22.93
C GLU A 63 -14.03 -14.86 21.44
N PRO A 64 -14.38 -13.99 20.45
CA PRO A 64 -13.99 -14.19 19.07
C PRO A 64 -12.45 -14.31 18.86
N THR A 65 -11.65 -13.51 19.57
CA THR A 65 -10.18 -13.57 19.46
C THR A 65 -9.64 -14.86 20.06
N ARG A 66 -10.17 -15.31 21.20
CA ARG A 66 -9.81 -16.57 21.83
C ARG A 66 -10.14 -17.77 20.95
N GLN A 67 -11.35 -17.78 20.37
CA GLN A 67 -11.78 -18.84 19.45
C GLN A 67 -10.91 -18.88 18.18
N LEU A 68 -10.53 -17.74 17.64
CA LEU A 68 -9.61 -17.67 16.52
C LEU A 68 -8.24 -18.27 16.87
N LYS A 69 -7.68 -17.91 18.03
CA LYS A 69 -6.41 -18.48 18.51
C LYS A 69 -6.51 -20.00 18.67
N GLN A 70 -7.57 -20.49 19.32
CA GLN A 70 -7.83 -21.92 19.50
C GLN A 70 -7.98 -22.65 18.15
N LEU A 71 -8.70 -22.07 17.19
CA LEU A 71 -8.85 -22.61 15.83
C LEU A 71 -7.49 -22.81 15.18
N ILE A 72 -6.61 -21.80 15.20
CA ILE A 72 -5.29 -21.88 14.59
C ILE A 72 -4.43 -22.95 15.26
N TYR A 73 -4.38 -22.98 16.61
CA TYR A 73 -3.55 -23.95 17.33
C TYR A 73 -4.07 -25.40 17.26
N ARG A 74 -5.37 -25.59 17.02
CA ARG A 74 -5.98 -26.90 16.81
C ARG A 74 -5.80 -27.42 15.38
N ASP A 75 -5.93 -26.53 14.39
CA ASP A 75 -6.12 -26.92 13.00
C ASP A 75 -4.92 -26.66 12.08
N ALA A 76 -3.87 -25.96 12.53
CA ALA A 76 -2.62 -25.85 11.79
C ALA A 76 -1.92 -27.21 11.64
N LEU A 77 -1.04 -27.33 10.66
CA LEU A 77 -0.30 -28.58 10.38
C LEU A 77 0.52 -29.06 11.57
N ASP A 78 1.11 -28.12 12.31
CA ASP A 78 1.88 -28.37 13.53
C ASP A 78 1.93 -27.12 14.42
N ALA A 79 2.51 -27.25 15.62
CA ALA A 79 2.61 -26.17 16.59
C ALA A 79 3.48 -24.99 16.10
N ASN A 80 4.49 -25.24 15.26
CA ASN A 80 5.33 -24.20 14.69
C ASN A 80 4.55 -23.36 13.68
N MET A 81 3.79 -24.01 12.80
CA MET A 81 2.89 -23.31 11.86
C MET A 81 1.81 -22.55 12.59
N ALA A 82 1.21 -23.10 13.64
CA ALA A 82 0.24 -22.39 14.47
C ALA A 82 0.83 -21.09 15.03
N LYS A 83 2.02 -21.16 15.60
CA LYS A 83 2.73 -19.97 16.09
C LYS A 83 3.01 -18.95 14.98
N ARG A 84 3.50 -19.40 13.83
CA ARG A 84 3.80 -18.53 12.68
C ARG A 84 2.54 -17.82 12.18
N TYR A 85 1.39 -18.50 12.09
CA TYR A 85 0.12 -17.87 11.72
C TYR A 85 -0.35 -16.86 12.76
N TRP A 86 -0.22 -17.20 14.06
CA TRP A 86 -0.58 -16.24 15.09
C TRP A 86 0.34 -15.01 15.12
N ASP A 87 1.63 -15.19 14.88
CA ASP A 87 2.58 -14.07 14.75
C ASP A 87 2.34 -13.25 13.48
N SER A 88 1.93 -13.87 12.37
CA SER A 88 1.46 -13.21 11.14
C SER A 88 0.27 -12.30 11.44
N ILE A 89 -0.76 -12.79 12.11
CA ILE A 89 -1.93 -11.98 12.53
C ILE A 89 -1.49 -10.76 13.34
N LYS A 90 -0.65 -10.95 14.35
CA LYS A 90 -0.18 -9.86 15.22
C LYS A 90 0.64 -8.81 14.45
N SER A 91 1.49 -9.24 13.54
CA SER A 91 2.31 -8.33 12.75
C SER A 91 1.48 -7.52 11.74
N SER A 92 0.38 -8.06 11.25
CA SER A 92 -0.50 -7.42 10.28
C SER A 92 -1.35 -6.28 10.85
N VAL A 93 -1.47 -6.17 12.17
CA VAL A 93 -2.29 -5.11 12.83
C VAL A 93 -1.90 -3.69 12.40
N LEU A 94 -0.62 -3.47 12.11
CA LEU A 94 -0.10 -2.15 11.73
C LEU A 94 -0.01 -1.95 10.20
N THR A 95 -0.20 -2.99 9.41
CA THR A 95 0.13 -2.94 7.97
C THR A 95 -0.98 -3.43 7.04
N ALA A 96 -1.94 -4.21 7.53
CA ALA A 96 -3.00 -4.77 6.70
C ALA A 96 -4.18 -3.78 6.51
N PHE A 97 -3.94 -2.72 5.75
CA PHE A 97 -4.96 -1.76 5.34
C PHE A 97 -5.16 -1.88 3.82
N TYR A 98 -6.27 -2.46 3.42
CA TYR A 98 -6.55 -2.71 2.01
C TYR A 98 -7.31 -1.55 1.38
N THR A 99 -7.00 -1.27 0.12
CA THR A 99 -7.67 -0.25 -0.68
C THR A 99 -8.97 -0.81 -1.26
N ASP A 100 -10.04 -0.02 -1.24
CA ASP A 100 -11.30 -0.38 -1.89
C ASP A 100 -11.09 -0.67 -3.38
N GLN A 101 -11.67 -1.75 -3.88
CA GLN A 101 -11.49 -2.20 -5.25
C GLN A 101 -11.88 -1.12 -6.28
N ARG A 102 -12.92 -0.33 -6.01
CA ARG A 102 -13.35 0.76 -6.90
C ARG A 102 -12.28 1.83 -7.09
N ILE A 103 -11.52 2.13 -6.04
CA ILE A 103 -10.37 3.06 -6.12
C ILE A 103 -9.26 2.46 -6.98
N VAL A 104 -8.95 1.19 -6.76
CA VAL A 104 -7.91 0.48 -7.53
C VAL A 104 -8.29 0.38 -9.00
N ASP A 105 -9.54 0.05 -9.31
CA ASP A 105 -10.06 -0.03 -10.67
C ASP A 105 -10.01 1.34 -11.37
N ALA A 106 -10.31 2.42 -10.65
CA ALA A 106 -10.19 3.78 -11.18
C ALA A 106 -8.74 4.15 -11.52
N ILE A 107 -7.78 3.75 -10.68
CA ILE A 107 -6.35 3.93 -10.94
C ILE A 107 -5.93 3.12 -12.17
N ALA A 108 -6.33 1.85 -12.25
CA ALA A 108 -6.00 0.99 -13.40
C ALA A 108 -6.57 1.56 -14.70
N GLN A 109 -7.84 1.95 -14.73
CA GLN A 109 -8.47 2.57 -15.89
C GLN A 109 -7.79 3.88 -16.30
N GLY A 110 -7.41 4.73 -15.33
CA GLY A 110 -6.67 5.94 -15.58
C GLY A 110 -5.31 5.68 -16.24
N ILE A 111 -4.55 4.71 -15.75
CA ILE A 111 -3.24 4.33 -16.32
C ILE A 111 -3.43 3.71 -17.72
N GLU A 112 -4.38 2.78 -17.89
CA GLU A 112 -4.65 2.12 -19.17
C GLU A 112 -5.17 3.09 -20.25
N SER A 113 -5.77 4.22 -19.86
CA SER A 113 -6.24 5.26 -20.80
C SER A 113 -5.12 5.86 -21.66
N SER A 114 -3.86 5.75 -21.22
CA SER A 114 -2.68 6.19 -21.99
C SER A 114 -2.34 5.26 -23.18
N GLY A 115 -2.95 4.09 -23.26
CA GLY A 115 -2.59 3.06 -24.25
C GLY A 115 -1.29 2.31 -23.95
N ILE A 116 -0.74 2.44 -22.76
CA ILE A 116 0.45 1.69 -22.32
C ILE A 116 0.25 0.18 -22.49
N ARG A 117 1.26 -0.50 -23.03
CA ARG A 117 1.26 -1.96 -23.13
C ARG A 117 2.01 -2.57 -21.96
N LEU A 118 1.28 -3.26 -21.11
CA LEU A 118 1.82 -3.90 -19.91
C LEU A 118 2.08 -5.39 -20.18
N HIS A 119 3.34 -5.81 -20.10
CA HIS A 119 3.74 -7.22 -20.19
C HIS A 119 4.14 -7.78 -18.84
N ARG A 120 4.81 -6.96 -18.01
CA ARG A 120 5.28 -7.35 -16.66
C ARG A 120 4.87 -6.30 -15.66
N VAL A 121 3.97 -6.68 -14.76
CA VAL A 121 3.48 -5.84 -13.67
C VAL A 121 3.96 -6.42 -12.35
N LEU A 122 4.40 -5.58 -11.42
CA LEU A 122 4.76 -5.95 -10.06
C LEU A 122 3.85 -5.24 -9.05
N ASP A 123 3.30 -6.03 -8.15
CA ASP A 123 2.67 -5.54 -6.91
C ASP A 123 3.56 -5.96 -5.72
N PRO A 124 4.38 -5.04 -5.18
CA PRO A 124 5.40 -5.39 -4.17
C PRO A 124 4.87 -5.52 -2.74
N SER A 125 3.57 -5.24 -2.51
CA SER A 125 2.88 -5.39 -1.23
C SER A 125 1.41 -5.73 -1.47
N ALA A 126 1.19 -6.93 -2.03
CA ALA A 126 -0.06 -7.27 -2.72
C ALA A 126 -1.29 -7.37 -1.80
N GLY A 127 -1.11 -7.64 -0.51
CA GLY A 127 -2.24 -7.89 0.38
C GLY A 127 -3.13 -9.00 -0.17
N MET A 128 -4.42 -8.73 -0.30
CA MET A 128 -5.38 -9.65 -0.93
C MET A 128 -5.50 -9.48 -2.46
N GLY A 129 -4.59 -8.72 -3.08
CA GLY A 129 -4.42 -8.68 -4.54
C GLY A 129 -5.33 -7.72 -5.28
N ALA A 130 -5.79 -6.64 -4.65
CA ALA A 130 -6.63 -5.64 -5.33
C ALA A 130 -5.93 -5.05 -6.57
N PHE A 131 -4.70 -4.56 -6.41
CA PHE A 131 -3.88 -4.08 -7.54
C PHE A 131 -3.48 -5.21 -8.47
N THR A 132 -3.09 -6.37 -7.92
CA THR A 132 -2.72 -7.55 -8.69
C THR A 132 -3.80 -7.96 -9.69
N THR A 133 -5.06 -8.04 -9.26
CA THR A 133 -6.18 -8.45 -10.11
C THR A 133 -6.61 -7.37 -11.09
N ALA A 134 -6.55 -6.09 -10.71
CA ALA A 134 -6.92 -4.98 -11.58
C ALA A 134 -6.05 -4.90 -12.85
N PHE A 135 -4.77 -5.28 -12.77
CA PHE A 135 -3.85 -5.27 -13.91
C PHE A 135 -3.67 -6.64 -14.58
N ALA A 136 -4.37 -7.68 -14.13
CA ALA A 136 -4.31 -9.02 -14.71
C ALA A 136 -5.36 -9.27 -15.83
N THR A 137 -5.92 -8.22 -16.40
CA THR A 137 -7.04 -8.25 -17.36
C THR A 137 -6.66 -8.85 -18.70
N SER A 138 -5.40 -8.71 -19.13
CA SER A 138 -4.91 -9.28 -20.39
C SER A 138 -4.15 -10.59 -20.15
N PRO A 139 -4.39 -11.66 -20.95
CA PRO A 139 -3.64 -12.91 -20.83
C PRO A 139 -2.14 -12.76 -21.17
N THR A 140 -1.75 -11.71 -21.86
CA THR A 140 -0.35 -11.41 -22.20
C THR A 140 0.39 -10.65 -21.11
N THR A 141 -0.32 -10.09 -20.13
CA THR A 141 0.26 -9.40 -18.98
C THR A 141 0.56 -10.42 -17.89
N LYS A 142 1.82 -10.53 -17.47
CA LYS A 142 2.22 -11.30 -16.29
C LYS A 142 2.28 -10.40 -15.07
N VAL A 143 1.55 -10.74 -14.02
CA VAL A 143 1.49 -9.99 -12.76
C VAL A 143 2.21 -10.78 -11.67
N TYR A 144 3.21 -10.16 -11.08
CA TYR A 144 4.00 -10.69 -9.98
C TYR A 144 3.54 -10.02 -8.69
N ALA A 145 3.01 -10.79 -7.77
CA ALA A 145 2.51 -10.32 -6.48
C ALA A 145 3.44 -10.77 -5.36
N LEU A 146 4.04 -9.83 -4.65
CA LEU A 146 4.83 -10.11 -3.45
C LEU A 146 4.01 -9.79 -2.21
N GLU A 147 3.91 -10.73 -1.30
CA GLU A 147 3.29 -10.53 0.01
C GLU A 147 4.19 -11.08 1.11
N LYS A 148 4.56 -10.22 2.03
CA LYS A 148 5.45 -10.57 3.14
C LYS A 148 4.73 -11.37 4.21
N ASP A 149 3.47 -11.02 4.49
CA ASP A 149 2.67 -11.68 5.51
C ASP A 149 2.33 -13.11 5.09
N LEU A 150 2.68 -14.06 5.96
CA LEU A 150 2.54 -15.49 5.66
C LEU A 150 1.10 -15.89 5.39
N LEU A 151 0.17 -15.46 6.26
CA LEU A 151 -1.23 -15.88 6.18
C LEU A 151 -1.91 -15.28 4.95
N THR A 152 -1.71 -14.00 4.70
CA THR A 152 -2.23 -13.30 3.52
C THR A 152 -1.67 -13.90 2.23
N ALA A 153 -0.36 -14.17 2.18
CA ALA A 153 0.27 -14.81 1.03
C ALA A 153 -0.31 -16.21 0.76
N ARG A 154 -0.60 -17.01 1.80
CA ARG A 154 -1.24 -18.33 1.66
C ARG A 154 -2.65 -18.22 1.06
N MET A 155 -3.43 -17.23 1.48
CA MET A 155 -4.76 -16.97 0.91
C MET A 155 -4.66 -16.59 -0.57
N MET A 156 -3.75 -15.69 -0.91
CA MET A 156 -3.50 -15.30 -2.30
C MET A 156 -3.02 -16.46 -3.16
N GLN A 157 -2.12 -17.31 -2.65
CA GLN A 157 -1.65 -18.52 -3.35
C GLN A 157 -2.77 -19.55 -3.58
N ALA A 158 -3.73 -19.67 -2.66
CA ALA A 158 -4.91 -20.50 -2.83
C ALA A 158 -5.86 -19.95 -3.90
N LEU A 159 -6.01 -18.62 -3.97
CA LEU A 159 -6.81 -17.93 -4.98
C LEU A 159 -6.16 -17.95 -6.37
N HIS A 160 -4.82 -17.91 -6.42
CA HIS A 160 -4.01 -17.86 -7.65
C HIS A 160 -2.91 -18.93 -7.60
N PRO A 161 -3.26 -20.20 -7.86
CA PRO A 161 -2.28 -21.28 -7.82
C PRO A 161 -1.16 -21.08 -8.86
N MET A 162 0.07 -21.43 -8.46
CA MET A 162 1.23 -21.31 -9.33
C MET A 162 1.04 -22.13 -10.61
N GLY A 163 1.25 -21.50 -11.77
CA GLY A 163 1.09 -22.11 -13.08
C GLY A 163 -0.34 -22.03 -13.65
N GLU A 164 -1.28 -21.47 -12.93
CA GLU A 164 -2.63 -21.20 -13.40
C GLU A 164 -2.81 -19.69 -13.65
N GLY A 165 -3.22 -19.34 -14.88
CA GLY A 165 -3.42 -17.94 -15.26
C GLY A 165 -2.13 -17.13 -15.38
N ASN A 166 -2.26 -15.81 -15.24
CA ASN A 166 -1.19 -14.82 -15.46
C ASN A 166 -0.69 -14.16 -14.17
N ILE A 167 -1.23 -14.53 -13.01
CA ILE A 167 -0.83 -14.02 -11.69
C ILE A 167 0.11 -15.03 -11.01
N GLN A 168 1.23 -14.54 -10.50
CA GLN A 168 2.22 -15.33 -9.76
C GLN A 168 2.42 -14.73 -8.37
N VAL A 169 2.05 -15.47 -7.33
CA VAL A 169 2.10 -15.02 -5.94
C VAL A 169 3.30 -15.61 -5.20
N TYR A 170 4.14 -14.73 -4.66
CA TYR A 170 5.33 -15.08 -3.89
C TYR A 170 5.23 -14.60 -2.45
N GLN A 171 5.42 -15.49 -1.50
CA GLN A 171 5.55 -15.12 -0.09
C GLN A 171 6.97 -14.62 0.15
N LYS A 172 7.22 -13.36 -0.19
CA LYS A 172 8.51 -12.66 -0.07
C LYS A 172 8.29 -11.19 0.28
N PRO A 173 9.22 -10.55 1.00
CA PRO A 173 9.26 -9.09 1.09
C PRO A 173 9.86 -8.48 -0.19
N PHE A 174 9.61 -7.18 -0.40
CA PHE A 174 10.09 -6.45 -1.59
C PHE A 174 11.61 -6.44 -1.73
N GLU A 175 12.36 -6.53 -0.65
CA GLU A 175 13.83 -6.60 -0.62
C GLU A 175 14.40 -7.82 -1.38
N GLN A 176 13.56 -8.81 -1.67
CA GLN A 176 13.93 -10.04 -2.38
C GLN A 176 13.41 -10.10 -3.81
N VAL A 177 13.10 -8.95 -4.41
CA VAL A 177 12.54 -8.86 -5.78
C VAL A 177 13.57 -9.09 -6.88
N ASP A 178 14.86 -8.93 -6.60
CA ASP A 178 15.91 -8.89 -7.64
C ASP A 178 15.93 -10.12 -8.55
N ASP A 179 15.65 -11.31 -8.01
CA ASP A 179 15.55 -12.55 -8.78
C ASP A 179 14.47 -12.48 -9.88
N LEU A 180 13.36 -11.78 -9.61
CA LEU A 180 12.26 -11.64 -10.55
C LEU A 180 12.51 -10.57 -11.62
N GLY A 181 13.30 -9.54 -11.27
CA GLY A 181 13.68 -8.46 -12.18
C GLY A 181 14.71 -8.89 -13.21
N ALA A 182 15.70 -9.70 -12.80
CA ALA A 182 16.83 -10.09 -13.63
C ALA A 182 16.43 -10.91 -14.88
N GLU A 183 15.43 -11.78 -14.77
CA GLU A 183 15.00 -12.67 -15.87
C GLU A 183 14.27 -11.97 -17.03
N GLY A 184 13.83 -10.71 -16.87
CA GLY A 184 12.97 -10.05 -17.87
C GLY A 184 13.30 -8.59 -18.16
N GLY A 185 14.43 -8.07 -17.70
CA GLY A 185 14.84 -6.69 -17.97
C GLY A 185 14.00 -5.63 -17.23
N GLY A 186 13.40 -5.97 -16.10
CA GLY A 186 12.60 -5.09 -15.25
C GLY A 186 11.08 -5.15 -15.51
N PHE A 187 10.32 -4.27 -14.88
CA PHE A 187 8.86 -4.22 -14.94
C PHE A 187 8.39 -3.02 -15.77
N ASP A 188 7.26 -3.17 -16.48
CA ASP A 188 6.62 -2.08 -17.21
C ASP A 188 5.84 -1.18 -16.24
N LEU A 189 5.23 -1.79 -15.22
CA LEU A 189 4.50 -1.11 -14.16
C LEU A 189 4.81 -1.75 -12.81
N ILE A 190 5.06 -0.90 -11.82
CA ILE A 190 5.07 -1.31 -10.41
C ILE A 190 3.99 -0.51 -9.68
N THR A 191 3.04 -1.19 -9.07
CA THR A 191 1.88 -0.55 -8.46
C THR A 191 1.47 -1.23 -7.17
N SER A 192 1.13 -0.45 -6.15
CA SER A 192 0.68 -0.96 -4.84
C SER A 192 0.14 0.15 -3.95
N ASN A 193 -0.60 -0.23 -2.93
CA ASN A 193 -0.70 0.53 -1.70
C ASN A 193 0.45 0.09 -0.79
N ILE A 194 1.52 0.89 -0.75
CA ILE A 194 2.76 0.52 -0.04
C ILE A 194 2.61 0.68 1.47
N PRO A 195 3.37 -0.07 2.30
CA PRO A 195 3.33 0.08 3.75
C PRO A 195 3.67 1.51 4.20
N PHE A 196 2.93 2.02 5.18
CA PHE A 196 3.15 3.34 5.76
C PHE A 196 4.00 3.25 7.02
N GLY A 197 4.87 4.23 7.25
CA GLY A 197 5.62 4.38 8.49
C GLY A 197 7.14 4.51 8.34
N ASP A 198 7.79 4.85 9.46
CA ASP A 198 9.24 4.99 9.56
C ASP A 198 9.89 3.67 10.04
N PHE A 199 9.56 2.57 9.35
CA PHE A 199 10.19 1.27 9.62
C PHE A 199 11.49 1.13 8.85
N LEU A 200 12.50 0.60 9.52
CA LEU A 200 13.79 0.27 8.89
C LEU A 200 13.63 -0.95 7.97
N VAL A 201 14.25 -0.89 6.81
CA VAL A 201 14.29 -1.99 5.83
C VAL A 201 15.70 -2.57 5.78
N TYR A 202 15.81 -3.88 5.84
CA TYR A 202 17.08 -4.57 5.74
C TYR A 202 17.26 -5.13 4.32
N ASP A 203 17.79 -4.29 3.42
CA ASP A 203 18.26 -4.71 2.10
C ASP A 203 19.79 -4.62 2.07
N ARG A 204 20.46 -5.78 1.97
CA ARG A 204 21.92 -5.87 1.98
C ARG A 204 22.55 -5.16 0.79
N GLY A 205 21.92 -5.19 -0.38
CA GLY A 205 22.38 -4.52 -1.58
C GLY A 205 22.36 -3.01 -1.40
N PHE A 206 21.25 -2.47 -0.92
CA PHE A 206 21.08 -1.03 -0.66
C PHE A 206 21.98 -0.53 0.46
N LEU A 207 22.12 -1.29 1.55
CA LEU A 207 22.99 -0.91 2.68
C LEU A 207 24.49 -0.90 2.33
N LYS A 208 24.90 -1.64 1.30
CA LYS A 208 26.28 -1.69 0.81
C LYS A 208 26.51 -0.92 -0.48
N SER A 209 25.50 -0.25 -1.00
CA SER A 209 25.60 0.55 -2.21
C SER A 209 26.49 1.76 -2.00
N ASP A 210 27.26 2.14 -3.01
CA ASP A 210 28.04 3.39 -3.02
C ASP A 210 27.12 4.61 -3.21
N GLU A 211 25.87 4.41 -3.63
CA GLU A 211 24.85 5.44 -3.74
C GLU A 211 24.24 5.74 -2.36
N VAL A 212 24.62 6.87 -1.75
CA VAL A 212 24.14 7.30 -0.42
C VAL A 212 22.62 7.33 -0.33
N ILE A 213 21.92 7.62 -1.41
CA ILE A 213 20.46 7.69 -1.44
C ILE A 213 19.82 6.30 -1.21
N LYS A 214 20.41 5.24 -1.75
CA LYS A 214 19.96 3.86 -1.52
C LYS A 214 20.07 3.50 -0.03
N GLN A 215 21.23 3.80 0.60
CA GLN A 215 21.39 3.60 2.04
C GLN A 215 20.41 4.44 2.86
N THR A 216 20.20 5.72 2.47
CA THR A 216 19.29 6.62 3.17
C THR A 216 17.83 6.16 3.08
N SER A 217 17.42 5.63 1.94
CA SER A 217 16.06 5.15 1.72
C SER A 217 15.66 4.00 2.66
N THR A 218 16.61 3.15 3.07
CA THR A 218 16.34 2.03 3.98
C THR A 218 15.90 2.45 5.39
N LYS A 219 16.02 3.73 5.74
CA LYS A 219 15.63 4.25 7.05
C LYS A 219 14.11 4.44 7.19
N SER A 220 13.37 4.40 6.09
CA SER A 220 11.90 4.52 6.07
C SER A 220 11.33 3.66 4.94
N ILE A 221 10.37 2.80 5.28
CA ILE A 221 9.84 1.80 4.35
C ILE A 221 9.25 2.44 3.09
N HIS A 222 8.50 3.55 3.22
CA HIS A 222 7.92 4.20 2.04
C HIS A 222 9.00 4.82 1.13
N ASN A 223 10.05 5.40 1.66
CA ASN A 223 11.19 5.91 0.88
C ASN A 223 11.91 4.77 0.14
N TYR A 224 12.09 3.64 0.83
CA TYR A 224 12.70 2.45 0.26
C TYR A 224 11.88 1.93 -0.94
N PHE A 225 10.55 1.84 -0.80
CA PHE A 225 9.69 1.36 -1.88
C PHE A 225 9.81 2.22 -3.14
N PHE A 226 9.88 3.55 -3.01
CA PHE A 226 10.08 4.43 -4.16
C PHE A 226 11.45 4.25 -4.82
N VAL A 227 12.55 4.24 -4.05
CA VAL A 227 13.90 4.11 -4.60
C VAL A 227 14.12 2.72 -5.19
N LYS A 228 13.71 1.64 -4.48
CA LYS A 228 13.79 0.27 -4.98
C LYS A 228 12.89 0.05 -6.20
N GLY A 229 11.70 0.66 -6.21
CA GLY A 229 10.78 0.63 -7.34
C GLY A 229 11.43 1.19 -8.60
N LEU A 230 12.03 2.37 -8.55
CA LEU A 230 12.78 2.92 -9.69
C LEU A 230 13.96 2.05 -10.11
N ASP A 231 14.64 1.41 -9.15
CA ASP A 231 15.80 0.55 -9.43
C ASP A 231 15.41 -0.65 -10.32
N VAL A 232 14.28 -1.31 -10.02
CA VAL A 232 13.81 -2.52 -10.75
C VAL A 232 12.83 -2.25 -11.88
N LEU A 233 12.45 -0.99 -12.11
CA LEU A 233 11.58 -0.57 -13.19
C LEU A 233 12.36 -0.46 -14.51
N LYS A 234 11.76 -0.80 -15.64
CA LYS A 234 12.32 -0.52 -16.97
C LYS A 234 12.42 0.98 -17.22
N GLU A 235 13.32 1.39 -18.10
CA GLU A 235 13.32 2.74 -18.66
C GLU A 235 11.98 3.01 -19.36
N GLY A 236 11.37 4.16 -19.10
CA GLY A 236 10.03 4.51 -19.58
C GLY A 236 8.87 3.82 -18.83
N GLY A 237 9.15 2.87 -17.93
CA GLY A 237 8.14 2.18 -17.13
C GLY A 237 7.51 3.09 -16.06
N LEU A 238 6.35 2.69 -15.54
CA LEU A 238 5.58 3.43 -14.56
C LEU A 238 5.71 2.87 -13.14
N LEU A 239 5.85 3.78 -12.16
CA LEU A 239 5.72 3.51 -10.74
C LEU A 239 4.47 4.21 -10.23
N ALA A 240 3.50 3.48 -9.71
CA ALA A 240 2.21 4.01 -9.27
C ALA A 240 1.90 3.53 -7.83
N PHE A 241 2.20 4.37 -6.83
CA PHE A 241 2.02 4.01 -5.43
C PHE A 241 1.01 4.90 -4.71
N ILE A 242 0.13 4.25 -3.93
CA ILE A 242 -0.54 4.92 -2.81
C ILE A 242 0.42 4.86 -1.61
N THR A 243 0.64 6.01 -0.99
CA THR A 243 1.58 6.16 0.12
C THR A 243 1.06 7.13 1.17
N SER A 244 1.69 7.18 2.34
CA SER A 244 1.41 8.24 3.31
C SER A 244 1.85 9.60 2.77
N ARG A 245 1.09 10.65 3.08
CA ARG A 245 1.47 12.03 2.72
C ARG A 245 2.82 12.49 3.28
N GLY A 246 3.36 11.78 4.28
CA GLY A 246 4.69 12.07 4.82
C GLY A 246 5.81 12.00 3.79
N VAL A 247 5.66 11.27 2.69
CA VAL A 247 6.60 11.25 1.57
C VAL A 247 6.77 12.64 0.98
N LEU A 248 5.66 13.34 0.74
CA LEU A 248 5.65 14.68 0.15
C LEU A 248 5.79 15.79 1.20
N ASP A 249 5.06 15.71 2.31
CA ASP A 249 4.97 16.81 3.28
C ASP A 249 6.20 16.92 4.20
N SER A 250 6.91 15.80 4.47
CA SER A 250 8.04 15.83 5.40
C SER A 250 9.29 16.47 4.79
N PRO A 251 9.87 17.53 5.39
CA PRO A 251 11.15 18.10 4.93
C PRO A 251 12.31 17.10 4.94
N LYS A 252 12.27 16.11 5.84
CA LYS A 252 13.30 15.06 5.93
C LYS A 252 13.41 14.20 4.66
N ASN A 253 12.32 14.13 3.88
CA ASN A 253 12.25 13.35 2.67
C ASN A 253 12.62 14.16 1.40
N GLU A 254 13.01 15.42 1.53
CA GLU A 254 13.43 16.25 0.38
C GLU A 254 14.54 15.57 -0.45
N PRO A 255 15.60 14.98 0.12
CA PRO A 255 16.62 14.29 -0.68
C PRO A 255 16.06 13.11 -1.49
N ILE A 256 15.09 12.38 -0.96
CA ILE A 256 14.39 11.30 -1.68
C ILE A 256 13.57 11.89 -2.82
N ARG A 257 12.75 12.92 -2.57
CA ARG A 257 11.95 13.59 -3.61
C ARG A 257 12.80 14.14 -4.75
N ARG A 258 13.96 14.71 -4.41
CA ARG A 258 14.93 15.20 -5.39
C ARG A 258 15.47 14.07 -6.25
N TYR A 259 15.92 12.98 -5.63
CA TYR A 259 16.39 11.80 -6.36
C TYR A 259 15.30 11.25 -7.30
N LEU A 260 14.05 11.15 -6.83
CA LEU A 260 12.93 10.68 -7.65
C LEU A 260 12.76 11.56 -8.89
N MET A 261 12.78 12.89 -8.73
CA MET A 261 12.59 13.81 -9.86
C MET A 261 13.81 13.87 -10.80
N GLU A 262 15.01 13.58 -10.32
CA GLU A 262 16.21 13.48 -11.15
C GLU A 262 16.25 12.20 -11.99
N HIS A 263 15.48 11.15 -11.62
CA HIS A 263 15.47 9.84 -12.27
C HIS A 263 14.10 9.42 -12.83
N SER A 264 13.12 10.31 -12.77
CA SER A 264 11.79 10.08 -13.34
C SER A 264 11.07 11.37 -13.70
N ASN A 265 10.08 11.28 -14.56
CA ASN A 265 9.11 12.34 -14.81
C ASN A 265 7.92 12.19 -13.86
N LEU A 266 7.43 13.30 -13.32
CA LEU A 266 6.19 13.32 -12.56
C LEU A 266 5.00 13.23 -13.51
N VAL A 267 4.33 12.09 -13.55
CA VAL A 267 3.12 11.89 -14.35
C VAL A 267 1.89 12.42 -13.60
N SER A 268 1.71 12.01 -12.35
CA SER A 268 0.61 12.48 -11.51
C SER A 268 0.98 12.42 -10.02
N ALA A 269 0.44 13.35 -9.24
CA ALA A 269 0.45 13.28 -7.78
C ALA A 269 -0.88 13.83 -7.27
N LEU A 270 -1.69 12.94 -6.67
CA LEU A 270 -3.03 13.25 -6.18
C LEU A 270 -3.06 13.08 -4.66
N ARG A 271 -3.48 14.12 -3.94
CA ARG A 271 -3.79 14.03 -2.53
C ARG A 271 -5.17 13.43 -2.33
N LEU A 272 -5.23 12.35 -1.58
CA LEU A 272 -6.44 11.58 -1.37
C LEU A 272 -7.15 12.02 -0.06
N PRO A 273 -8.47 11.79 0.06
CA PRO A 273 -9.21 12.11 1.28
C PRO A 273 -8.63 11.38 2.50
N SER A 274 -8.61 12.07 3.62
CA SER A 274 -8.26 11.48 4.91
C SER A 274 -9.32 10.44 5.30
N GLY A 275 -8.88 9.33 5.88
CA GLY A 275 -9.81 8.29 6.31
C GLY A 275 -10.28 7.33 5.21
N MET A 276 -9.71 7.38 4.02
CA MET A 276 -10.02 6.44 2.92
C MET A 276 -9.81 4.96 3.31
N PHE A 277 -9.01 4.71 4.36
CA PHE A 277 -8.74 3.38 4.94
C PHE A 277 -9.38 3.19 6.32
N SER A 278 -10.27 4.10 6.76
CA SER A 278 -10.67 4.24 8.16
C SER A 278 -11.87 3.40 8.58
N GLU A 279 -12.62 2.78 7.67
CA GLU A 279 -13.76 1.92 8.09
C GLU A 279 -13.33 0.79 9.05
N ASN A 280 -12.04 0.42 9.06
CA ASN A 280 -11.48 -0.58 9.96
C ASN A 280 -10.38 -0.07 10.92
N ALA A 281 -9.85 1.13 10.73
CA ALA A 281 -8.65 1.58 11.44
C ALA A 281 -8.86 2.67 12.49
N GLY A 282 -10.00 3.38 12.46
CA GLY A 282 -10.30 4.46 13.42
C GLY A 282 -9.31 5.65 13.39
N THR A 283 -8.49 5.76 12.34
CA THR A 283 -7.45 6.79 12.21
C THR A 283 -7.52 7.51 10.87
N GLU A 284 -7.55 8.83 10.90
CA GLU A 284 -7.52 9.70 9.71
C GLU A 284 -6.09 9.78 9.15
N VAL A 285 -5.62 8.72 8.48
CA VAL A 285 -4.33 8.75 7.80
C VAL A 285 -4.49 9.43 6.45
N GLY A 286 -3.76 10.54 6.25
CA GLY A 286 -3.68 11.18 4.94
C GLY A 286 -2.76 10.40 4.01
N SER A 287 -3.17 10.25 2.76
CA SER A 287 -2.43 9.52 1.72
C SER A 287 -2.36 10.30 0.41
N ASP A 288 -1.40 9.92 -0.41
CA ASP A 288 -1.18 10.45 -1.76
C ASP A 288 -1.06 9.28 -2.74
N LEU A 289 -1.60 9.45 -3.95
CA LEU A 289 -1.28 8.62 -5.10
C LEU A 289 -0.21 9.33 -5.92
N ILE A 290 0.92 8.68 -6.12
CA ILE A 290 2.07 9.22 -6.87
C ILE A 290 2.35 8.32 -8.05
N ILE A 291 2.39 8.88 -9.27
CA ILE A 291 2.73 8.16 -10.50
C ILE A 291 3.95 8.81 -11.13
N LEU A 292 5.00 8.03 -11.31
CA LEU A 292 6.28 8.44 -11.89
C LEU A 292 6.59 7.59 -13.11
N GLN A 293 7.16 8.19 -14.15
CA GLN A 293 7.72 7.47 -15.29
C GLN A 293 9.24 7.51 -15.23
N LYS A 294 9.89 6.36 -15.21
CA LYS A 294 11.37 6.27 -15.14
C LYS A 294 12.03 6.96 -16.34
N GLN A 295 12.96 7.87 -16.05
CA GLN A 295 13.73 8.65 -17.00
C GLN A 295 15.15 8.86 -16.46
N SER A 296 16.02 7.90 -16.68
CA SER A 296 17.38 7.88 -16.07
C SER A 296 18.32 8.97 -16.60
N ASN A 297 18.05 9.47 -17.81
CA ASN A 297 18.90 10.49 -18.47
C ASN A 297 18.27 11.88 -18.47
N LYS A 298 17.49 12.20 -17.46
CA LYS A 298 16.81 13.48 -17.33
C LYS A 298 17.79 14.65 -17.20
N GLN A 299 17.57 15.72 -17.96
CA GLN A 299 18.46 16.87 -18.00
C GLN A 299 17.98 18.04 -17.13
N GLU A 300 16.67 18.27 -17.09
CA GLU A 300 16.07 19.40 -16.39
C GLU A 300 14.79 19.01 -15.66
N LEU A 301 14.52 19.70 -14.56
CA LEU A 301 13.29 19.59 -13.81
C LEU A 301 12.24 20.58 -14.30
N THR A 302 11.03 20.12 -14.53
CA THR A 302 9.90 20.99 -14.82
C THR A 302 9.52 21.84 -13.58
N PRO A 303 8.76 22.93 -13.74
CA PRO A 303 8.26 23.69 -12.59
C PRO A 303 7.43 22.84 -11.62
N LEU A 304 6.62 21.89 -12.13
CA LEU A 304 5.81 21.00 -11.33
C LEU A 304 6.67 20.05 -10.47
N GLU A 305 7.76 19.56 -11.02
CA GLU A 305 8.70 18.68 -10.32
C GLU A 305 9.52 19.42 -9.26
N LYS A 306 9.79 20.70 -9.46
CA LYS A 306 10.36 21.55 -8.40
C LYS A 306 9.38 21.68 -7.24
N PHE A 307 8.09 21.88 -7.49
CA PHE A 307 7.07 21.89 -6.44
C PHE A 307 6.93 20.52 -5.75
N PHE A 308 7.09 19.40 -6.46
CA PHE A 308 7.13 18.07 -5.85
C PHE A 308 8.26 17.94 -4.81
N ILE A 309 9.42 18.54 -5.06
CA ILE A 309 10.56 18.49 -4.15
C ILE A 309 10.32 19.38 -2.91
N GLU A 310 9.69 20.52 -3.09
CA GLU A 310 9.57 21.56 -2.06
C GLU A 310 8.43 21.29 -1.07
N SER A 311 8.70 21.60 0.20
CA SER A 311 7.68 21.67 1.25
C SER A 311 7.90 22.93 2.08
N TYR A 312 6.82 23.51 2.60
CA TYR A 312 6.87 24.72 3.39
C TYR A 312 6.08 24.58 4.70
N ALA A 313 6.38 25.48 5.62
CA ALA A 313 5.76 25.53 6.91
C ALA A 313 4.40 26.27 6.83
N VAL A 314 3.37 25.64 7.36
CA VAL A 314 2.07 26.29 7.61
C VAL A 314 2.10 26.85 9.04
N SER A 315 1.94 28.17 9.16
CA SER A 315 1.91 28.85 10.45
C SER A 315 0.60 28.64 11.20
N LYS A 316 0.67 28.60 12.52
CA LYS A 316 -0.53 28.83 13.35
C LYS A 316 -1.01 30.27 13.16
N GLY A 317 -2.27 30.55 13.48
CA GLY A 317 -2.85 31.88 13.30
C GLY A 317 -2.17 33.03 14.09
N ASP A 318 -1.16 32.71 14.92
CA ASP A 318 -0.29 33.67 15.61
C ASP A 318 0.84 34.22 14.72
N GLY A 319 1.03 33.65 13.51
CA GLY A 319 2.06 34.07 12.54
C GLY A 319 3.48 33.70 12.90
N PHE A 320 3.74 33.14 14.08
CA PHE A 320 5.10 32.83 14.58
C PHE A 320 5.37 31.34 14.77
N SER A 321 4.35 30.55 15.09
CA SER A 321 4.51 29.11 15.37
C SER A 321 4.20 28.28 14.14
N ILE A 322 5.11 27.35 13.76
CA ILE A 322 4.86 26.35 12.73
C ILE A 322 3.84 25.35 13.27
N ALA A 323 2.73 25.19 12.56
CA ALA A 323 1.73 24.18 12.89
C ALA A 323 2.12 22.80 12.32
N PHE A 324 2.48 22.77 11.04
CA PHE A 324 2.87 21.57 10.29
C PHE A 324 3.54 21.94 8.97
N THR A 325 4.06 20.96 8.25
CA THR A 325 4.62 21.15 6.91
C THR A 325 3.69 20.58 5.84
N HIS A 326 3.74 21.15 4.65
CA HIS A 326 2.90 20.81 3.53
C HIS A 326 3.69 20.91 2.21
N ASN A 327 3.43 20.03 1.25
CA ASN A 327 4.13 20.03 -0.03
C ASN A 327 3.62 21.14 -0.95
N ALA A 328 4.51 21.78 -1.68
CA ALA A 328 4.21 22.88 -2.58
C ALA A 328 3.25 22.51 -3.73
N LEU A 329 3.22 21.24 -4.16
CA LEU A 329 2.29 20.76 -5.18
C LEU A 329 0.82 20.99 -4.85
N PHE A 330 0.46 21.07 -3.58
CA PHE A 330 -0.93 21.16 -3.11
C PHE A 330 -1.33 22.56 -2.64
N GLU A 331 -0.59 23.57 -3.12
CA GLU A 331 -0.90 24.99 -2.84
C GLU A 331 -1.27 25.77 -4.11
N GLY A 332 -2.08 26.82 -3.88
CA GLY A 332 -2.58 27.69 -4.95
C GLY A 332 -3.77 27.11 -5.71
N GLU A 333 -4.30 27.89 -6.67
CA GLU A 333 -5.48 27.50 -7.44
C GLU A 333 -5.22 26.31 -8.37
N GLU A 334 -4.03 26.23 -8.95
CA GLU A 334 -3.66 25.11 -9.83
C GLU A 334 -3.54 23.76 -9.09
N ALA A 335 -3.34 23.80 -7.77
CA ALA A 335 -3.27 22.60 -6.95
C ALA A 335 -4.64 21.92 -6.76
N ARG A 336 -5.76 22.65 -6.97
CA ARG A 336 -7.10 22.12 -6.74
C ARG A 336 -7.38 20.83 -7.53
N GLN A 337 -6.86 20.73 -8.74
CA GLN A 337 -7.00 19.54 -9.59
C GLN A 337 -6.25 18.31 -9.04
N ARG A 338 -5.29 18.51 -8.12
CA ARG A 338 -4.49 17.44 -7.50
C ARG A 338 -5.01 17.03 -6.13
N ILE A 339 -6.10 17.65 -5.66
CA ILE A 339 -6.68 17.36 -4.35
C ILE A 339 -8.05 16.73 -4.57
N ILE A 340 -8.15 15.44 -4.34
CA ILE A 340 -9.39 14.65 -4.44
C ILE A 340 -10.18 14.88 -3.15
N ALA A 341 -10.90 15.98 -3.07
CA ALA A 341 -11.67 16.35 -1.89
C ALA A 341 -12.73 17.41 -2.20
N THR A 342 -13.85 17.35 -1.51
CA THR A 342 -14.89 18.38 -1.53
C THR A 342 -14.72 19.42 -0.43
N ASP A 343 -14.01 19.07 0.66
CA ASP A 343 -13.74 19.96 1.79
C ASP A 343 -12.33 19.77 2.36
N LYS A 344 -11.79 20.87 2.95
CA LYS A 344 -10.47 20.93 3.56
C LYS A 344 -10.55 21.68 4.88
N ARG A 345 -10.13 21.06 5.98
CA ARG A 345 -10.09 21.69 7.30
C ARG A 345 -8.79 21.37 8.05
N ILE A 346 -8.44 22.17 9.03
CA ILE A 346 -7.38 21.83 9.99
C ILE A 346 -7.95 20.80 10.98
N GLY A 347 -7.26 19.70 11.15
CA GLY A 347 -7.56 18.64 12.11
C GLY A 347 -6.29 18.09 12.73
N SER A 348 -6.32 16.85 13.20
CA SER A 348 -5.17 16.16 13.78
C SER A 348 -4.86 14.88 13.04
N ASP A 349 -3.58 14.55 12.92
CA ASP A 349 -3.13 13.24 12.45
C ASP A 349 -3.39 12.16 13.56
N PRO A 350 -3.15 10.87 13.26
CA PRO A 350 -3.32 9.80 14.25
C PRO A 350 -2.49 9.95 15.53
N TYR A 351 -1.48 10.82 15.52
CA TYR A 351 -0.61 11.11 16.65
C TYR A 351 -1.00 12.42 17.38
N GLY A 352 -2.13 13.03 17.02
CA GLY A 352 -2.63 14.27 17.60
C GLY A 352 -1.92 15.54 17.12
N LYS A 353 -1.09 15.46 16.06
CA LYS A 353 -0.42 16.65 15.50
C LYS A 353 -1.34 17.35 14.51
N PRO A 354 -1.33 18.70 14.48
CA PRO A 354 -2.14 19.47 13.53
C PRO A 354 -1.77 19.12 12.08
N THR A 355 -2.80 19.09 11.23
CA THR A 355 -2.62 18.79 9.82
C THR A 355 -3.85 19.18 9.00
N TRP A 356 -3.71 19.25 7.67
CA TRP A 356 -4.87 19.29 6.78
C TRP A 356 -5.59 17.95 6.76
N VAL A 357 -6.91 18.00 6.96
CA VAL A 357 -7.84 16.88 6.80
C VAL A 357 -8.70 17.18 5.59
N TYR A 358 -8.72 16.24 4.66
CA TYR A 358 -9.47 16.31 3.41
C TYR A 358 -10.62 15.33 3.48
N THR A 359 -11.84 15.76 3.11
CA THR A 359 -13.02 14.92 3.07
C THR A 359 -13.70 14.99 1.71
N HIS A 360 -14.44 13.95 1.35
CA HIS A 360 -15.15 13.87 0.07
C HIS A 360 -16.60 13.43 0.30
N GLU A 361 -17.57 14.27 -0.06
CA GLU A 361 -19.00 14.01 0.15
C GLU A 361 -19.55 12.89 -0.73
N GLY A 362 -18.95 12.64 -1.90
CA GLY A 362 -19.33 11.58 -2.84
C GLY A 362 -18.94 10.17 -2.40
N GLY A 363 -18.36 10.01 -1.21
CA GLY A 363 -17.88 8.70 -0.72
C GLY A 363 -16.88 8.05 -1.67
N VAL A 364 -16.73 6.73 -1.56
CA VAL A 364 -15.73 5.97 -2.36
C VAL A 364 -15.99 6.09 -3.86
N GLU A 365 -17.25 6.11 -4.29
CA GLU A 365 -17.62 6.22 -5.70
C GLU A 365 -17.20 7.58 -6.29
N GLY A 366 -17.48 8.68 -5.57
CA GLY A 366 -17.06 10.02 -5.97
C GLY A 366 -15.54 10.14 -6.05
N ILE A 367 -14.83 9.61 -5.06
CA ILE A 367 -13.35 9.57 -5.02
C ILE A 367 -12.81 8.81 -6.24
N ALA A 368 -13.35 7.61 -6.53
CA ALA A 368 -12.93 6.79 -7.65
C ALA A 368 -13.13 7.50 -9.00
N ASN A 369 -14.27 8.17 -9.18
CA ASN A 369 -14.57 8.92 -10.40
C ASN A 369 -13.59 10.08 -10.59
N GLU A 370 -13.33 10.89 -9.58
CA GLU A 370 -12.37 12.01 -9.66
C GLU A 370 -10.95 11.50 -9.92
N ILE A 371 -10.51 10.42 -9.26
CA ILE A 371 -9.20 9.81 -9.53
C ILE A 371 -9.09 9.41 -11.00
N ARG A 372 -10.08 8.68 -11.53
CA ARG A 372 -10.07 8.22 -12.91
C ARG A 372 -10.01 9.38 -13.90
N GLU A 373 -10.85 10.39 -13.71
CA GLU A 373 -10.89 11.59 -14.57
C GLU A 373 -9.57 12.33 -14.56
N GLN A 374 -9.03 12.62 -13.37
CA GLN A 374 -7.76 13.34 -13.25
C GLN A 374 -6.58 12.55 -13.80
N LEU A 375 -6.51 11.23 -13.53
CA LEU A 375 -5.45 10.38 -14.09
C LEU A 375 -5.53 10.31 -15.62
N THR A 376 -6.72 10.24 -16.22
CA THR A 376 -6.89 10.27 -17.67
C THR A 376 -6.31 11.56 -18.27
N ILE A 377 -6.52 12.70 -17.60
CA ILE A 377 -5.96 13.98 -18.01
C ILE A 377 -4.45 14.00 -17.85
N ASP A 378 -3.93 13.59 -16.70
CA ASP A 378 -2.51 13.63 -16.39
C ASP A 378 -1.72 12.66 -17.28
N MET A 379 -2.21 11.45 -17.49
CA MET A 379 -1.60 10.47 -18.40
C MET A 379 -1.55 11.01 -19.84
N GLY A 380 -2.62 11.65 -20.31
CA GLY A 380 -2.64 12.26 -21.66
C GLY A 380 -1.68 13.43 -21.84
N LYS A 381 -1.27 14.10 -20.77
CA LYS A 381 -0.39 15.29 -20.82
C LYS A 381 1.07 15.03 -20.48
N GLN A 382 1.32 14.10 -19.56
CA GLN A 382 2.62 13.96 -18.89
C GLN A 382 3.30 12.62 -19.18
N PHE A 383 2.53 11.62 -19.64
CA PHE A 383 3.10 10.31 -19.96
C PHE A 383 3.64 10.29 -21.38
N ASP A 384 4.87 9.82 -21.53
CA ASP A 384 5.57 9.69 -22.81
C ASP A 384 5.60 8.19 -23.20
N LEU A 385 5.02 7.86 -24.38
CA LEU A 385 4.87 6.49 -24.87
C LEU A 385 6.17 5.92 -25.42
#